data_a78f7fa279a2644f1fc01a07f3c97fbc
#
_entry.id   a78f7fa279a2644f1fc01a07f3c97fbc
#
_cell.length_a   1.000
_cell.length_b   1.000
_cell.length_c   1.000
_cell.angle_alpha   90.00
_cell.angle_beta   90.00
_cell.angle_gamma   90.00
#
_symmetry.space_group_name_H-M   'P 1'
#
loop_
_entity.id
_entity.type
_entity.pdbx_description
1 polymer ?
#
loop_
_entity_poly.entity_id
_entity_poly.type
_entity_poly.pdbx_seq_one_letter_code
_entity_poly.pdbx_strand_id
1 'polypeptide(L)'
;MSITATLLKNKAPQAAWLVTVKDLASGETRYAAHTSLGAAKKTAVLFANSLGDLNRTRLPWTQDESQKEEGIQYFRAEVDS
;
A
#
# COMPACT_ATOMS: atom_id res chain seq x y z
N MET A 1 17.34 -1.65 -5.15
CA MET A 1 16.05 -1.46 -5.82
C MET A 1 14.96 -1.52 -4.78
N SER A 2 13.92 -0.74 -4.95
CA SER A 2 12.91 -0.67 -3.89
C SER A 2 11.51 -0.89 -4.43
N ILE A 3 10.65 -1.39 -3.55
CA ILE A 3 9.22 -1.53 -3.79
C ILE A 3 8.52 -0.54 -2.88
N THR A 4 7.63 0.25 -3.44
CA THR A 4 6.82 1.19 -2.68
C THR A 4 5.38 0.70 -2.67
N ALA A 5 4.79 0.60 -1.48
CA ALA A 5 3.40 0.25 -1.30
C ALA A 5 2.67 1.44 -0.67
N THR A 6 1.48 1.73 -1.16
CA THR A 6 0.65 2.79 -0.60
C THR A 6 -0.78 2.30 -0.36
N LEU A 7 -1.38 2.77 0.72
CA LEU A 7 -2.78 2.54 1.06
C LEU A 7 -3.44 3.89 1.23
N LEU A 8 -4.49 4.15 0.49
CA LEU A 8 -5.20 5.42 0.53
C LEU A 8 -6.69 5.18 0.70
N LYS A 9 -7.31 5.88 1.64
CA LYS A 9 -8.76 5.89 1.81
C LYS A 9 -9.22 7.33 1.85
N ASN A 10 -10.18 7.66 0.98
CA ASN A 10 -10.79 8.98 0.93
C ASN A 10 -11.74 9.20 2.10
N LYS A 11 -12.17 10.45 2.26
CA LYS A 11 -13.04 10.90 3.33
C LYS A 11 -14.44 10.25 3.31
N ALA A 12 -14.93 9.83 2.14
CA ALA A 12 -16.27 9.28 2.02
C ALA A 12 -16.43 8.04 2.89
N PRO A 13 -17.55 7.91 3.66
CA PRO A 13 -17.71 6.76 4.57
C PRO A 13 -17.66 5.39 3.89
N GLN A 14 -18.02 5.33 2.61
CA GLN A 14 -18.03 4.09 1.85
C GLN A 14 -16.81 3.95 0.94
N ALA A 15 -15.80 4.81 1.10
CA ALA A 15 -14.61 4.74 0.28
C ALA A 15 -13.83 3.46 0.60
N ALA A 16 -13.37 2.79 -0.44
CA ALA A 16 -12.51 1.63 -0.27
C ALA A 16 -11.06 2.07 0.01
N TRP A 17 -10.29 1.17 0.61
CA TRP A 17 -8.84 1.32 0.69
C TRP A 17 -8.24 0.98 -0.66
N LEU A 18 -7.59 1.95 -1.28
CA LEU A 18 -6.91 1.75 -2.56
C LEU A 18 -5.48 1.31 -2.30
N VAL A 19 -5.12 0.16 -2.84
CA VAL A 19 -3.80 -0.42 -2.70
C VAL A 19 -3.03 -0.20 -3.98
N THR A 20 -1.83 0.35 -3.89
CA THR A 20 -0.92 0.49 -5.01
C THR A 20 0.45 0.00 -4.58
N VAL A 21 1.03 -0.94 -5.34
CA VAL A 21 2.37 -1.45 -5.09
C VAL A 21 3.16 -1.34 -6.37
N LYS A 22 4.29 -0.67 -6.32
CA LYS A 22 5.13 -0.41 -7.48
C LYS A 22 6.56 -0.87 -7.24
N ASP A 23 7.09 -1.61 -8.22
CA ASP A 23 8.51 -1.94 -8.28
C ASP A 23 9.23 -0.81 -9.03
N LEU A 24 10.05 -0.06 -8.33
CA LEU A 24 10.73 1.10 -8.91
C LEU A 24 11.77 0.73 -9.97
N ALA A 25 12.29 -0.49 -9.92
CA ALA A 25 13.28 -0.95 -10.89
C ALA A 25 12.66 -1.24 -12.25
N SER A 26 11.55 -1.98 -12.27
CA SER A 26 10.87 -2.38 -13.51
C SER A 26 9.77 -1.43 -13.92
N GLY A 27 9.25 -0.62 -12.99
CA GLY A 27 8.07 0.21 -13.20
C GLY A 27 6.77 -0.56 -13.14
N GLU A 28 6.82 -1.87 -12.88
CA GLU A 28 5.61 -2.69 -12.78
C GLU A 28 4.79 -2.27 -11.56
N THR A 29 3.48 -2.16 -11.76
CA THR A 29 2.57 -1.67 -10.71
C THR A 29 1.38 -2.62 -10.59
N ARG A 30 0.93 -2.84 -9.34
CA ARG A 30 -0.26 -3.62 -9.03
C ARG A 30 -1.25 -2.77 -8.26
N TYR A 31 -2.53 -2.96 -8.52
CA TYR A 31 -3.60 -2.19 -7.91
C TYR A 31 -4.67 -3.13 -7.34
N ALA A 32 -5.27 -2.72 -6.23
CA ALA A 32 -6.42 -3.41 -5.66
C ALA A 32 -7.24 -2.43 -4.82
N ALA A 33 -8.46 -2.83 -4.47
CA ALA A 33 -9.31 -2.06 -3.57
C ALA A 33 -9.96 -3.04 -2.58
N HIS A 34 -10.01 -2.63 -1.32
CA HIS A 34 -10.60 -3.43 -0.25
C HIS A 34 -11.41 -2.56 0.69
N THR A 35 -12.42 -3.14 1.31
CA THR A 35 -13.26 -2.41 2.25
C THR A 35 -12.64 -2.28 3.64
N SER A 36 -11.65 -3.11 3.97
CA SER A 36 -11.01 -3.05 5.28
C SER A 36 -9.51 -2.80 5.15
N LEU A 37 -8.95 -2.11 6.14
CA LEU A 37 -7.52 -1.83 6.19
C LEU A 37 -6.70 -3.12 6.32
N GLY A 38 -7.17 -4.08 7.11
CA GLY A 38 -6.48 -5.35 7.28
C GLY A 38 -6.34 -6.11 5.98
N ALA A 39 -7.42 -6.20 5.19
CA ALA A 39 -7.40 -6.85 3.88
C ALA A 39 -6.48 -6.10 2.90
N ALA A 40 -6.52 -4.76 2.93
CA ALA A 40 -5.66 -3.95 2.08
C ALA A 40 -4.18 -4.18 2.39
N LYS A 41 -3.81 -4.19 3.67
CA LYS A 41 -2.43 -4.46 4.09
C LYS A 41 -1.96 -5.85 3.65
N LYS A 42 -2.81 -6.84 3.78
CA LYS A 42 -2.49 -8.21 3.39
C LYS A 42 -2.25 -8.32 1.89
N THR A 43 -3.10 -7.70 1.09
CA THR A 43 -2.94 -7.68 -0.36
C THR A 43 -1.66 -6.96 -0.77
N ALA A 44 -1.32 -5.85 -0.10
CA ALA A 44 -0.09 -5.13 -0.39
C ALA A 44 1.14 -6.00 -0.13
N VAL A 45 1.14 -6.80 0.92
CA VAL A 45 2.23 -7.74 1.20
C VAL A 45 2.34 -8.77 0.07
N LEU A 46 1.22 -9.34 -0.38
CA LEU A 46 1.24 -10.32 -1.47
C LEU A 46 1.78 -9.72 -2.76
N PHE A 47 1.38 -8.50 -3.10
CA PHE A 47 1.87 -7.83 -4.29
C PHE A 47 3.37 -7.52 -4.19
N ALA A 48 3.82 -7.03 -3.04
CA ALA A 48 5.24 -6.73 -2.83
C ALA A 48 6.09 -7.98 -2.95
N ASN A 49 5.65 -9.09 -2.35
CA ASN A 49 6.35 -10.35 -2.45
C ASN A 49 6.44 -10.86 -3.89
N SER A 50 5.34 -10.72 -4.63
CA SER A 50 5.28 -11.15 -6.03
C SER A 50 6.21 -10.31 -6.92
N LEU A 51 6.17 -8.99 -6.77
CA LEU A 51 6.95 -8.08 -7.60
C LEU A 51 8.44 -8.14 -7.28
N GLY A 52 8.78 -8.27 -5.99
CA GLY A 52 10.18 -8.22 -5.54
C GLY A 52 10.79 -9.57 -5.26
N ASP A 53 10.07 -10.66 -5.51
CA ASP A 53 10.51 -12.00 -5.15
C ASP A 53 10.91 -12.07 -3.68
N LEU A 54 10.04 -11.51 -2.82
CA LEU A 54 10.24 -11.41 -1.39
C LEU A 54 9.39 -12.47 -0.66
N ASN A 55 9.69 -12.64 0.63
CA ASN A 55 8.96 -13.58 1.48
C ASN A 55 8.62 -12.91 2.81
N ARG A 56 8.00 -11.74 2.76
CA ARG A 56 7.66 -10.96 3.94
C ARG A 56 6.27 -11.33 4.45
N THR A 57 6.08 -11.24 5.75
CA THR A 57 4.76 -11.42 6.38
C THR A 57 4.04 -10.10 6.58
N ARG A 58 4.78 -8.98 6.58
CA ARG A 58 4.22 -7.63 6.75
C ARG A 58 5.18 -6.60 6.16
N LEU A 59 4.66 -5.40 5.93
CA LEU A 59 5.44 -4.26 5.44
C LEU A 59 5.61 -3.22 6.54
N PRO A 60 6.68 -2.40 6.48
CA PRO A 60 6.93 -1.35 7.48
C PRO A 60 6.08 -0.11 7.19
N TRP A 61 4.81 -0.16 7.55
CA TRP A 61 3.87 0.93 7.28
C TRP A 61 4.17 2.16 8.12
N THR A 62 4.15 3.32 7.46
CA THR A 62 4.21 4.63 8.11
C THR A 62 2.97 5.41 7.69
N GLN A 63 2.25 5.95 8.67
CA GLN A 63 1.08 6.77 8.38
C GLN A 63 1.52 8.19 8.05
N ASP A 64 1.06 8.70 6.91
CA ASP A 64 1.27 10.09 6.53
C ASP A 64 0.08 10.90 7.06
N GLU A 65 0.35 11.76 8.03
CA GLU A 65 -0.69 12.58 8.65
C GLU A 65 -0.90 13.92 7.96
N SER A 66 -0.13 14.24 6.92
CA SER A 66 -0.25 15.51 6.24
C SER A 66 -1.62 15.73 5.59
N GLN A 67 -2.32 14.64 5.24
CA GLN A 67 -3.64 14.70 4.61
C GLN A 67 -4.78 14.40 5.57
N LYS A 68 -4.50 14.24 6.84
CA LYS A 68 -5.49 13.88 7.85
C LYS A 68 -6.58 14.95 8.02
N GLU A 69 -6.21 16.21 7.89
CA GLU A 69 -7.17 17.32 8.00
C GLU A 69 -8.24 17.27 6.92
N GLU A 70 -7.95 16.70 5.78
CA GLU A 70 -8.89 16.53 4.69
C GLU A 70 -9.72 15.25 4.82
N GLY A 71 -9.52 14.51 5.90
CA GLY A 71 -10.22 13.24 6.12
C GLY A 71 -9.66 12.08 5.31
N ILE A 72 -8.50 12.26 4.70
CA ILE A 72 -7.82 11.22 3.92
C ILE A 72 -6.88 10.45 4.84
N GLN A 73 -6.95 9.12 4.78
CA GLN A 73 -6.02 8.26 5.49
C GLN A 73 -5.01 7.69 4.49
N TYR A 74 -3.73 7.82 4.80
CA TYR A 74 -2.66 7.44 3.89
C TYR A 74 -1.56 6.70 4.65
N PHE A 75 -1.21 5.51 4.17
CA PHE A 75 -0.10 4.73 4.67
C PHE A 75 0.88 4.46 3.54
N ARG A 76 2.15 4.45 3.87
CA ARG A 76 3.21 4.17 2.91
C ARG A 76 4.21 3.21 3.53
N ALA A 77 4.73 2.31 2.70
CA ALA A 77 5.82 1.40 3.09
C ALA A 77 6.80 1.29 1.93
N GLU A 78 8.08 1.24 2.26
CA GLU A 78 9.13 1.00 1.28
C GLU A 78 9.98 -0.17 1.75
N VAL A 79 10.28 -1.09 0.85
CA VAL A 79 11.16 -2.22 1.14
C VAL A 79 12.14 -2.39 0.00
N ASP A 80 13.36 -2.79 0.34
CA ASP A 80 14.35 -3.13 -0.66
C ASP A 80 14.17 -4.59 -1.10
N SER A 81 14.32 -4.78 -2.37
CA SER A 81 14.22 -6.12 -2.96
C SER A 81 15.56 -6.61 -3.50
#